data_21a0e3b4b8cc1813f6f2ee9e757343b6
#
_entry.id   21a0e3b4b8cc1813f6f2ee9e757343b6
#
_cell.length_a   1.000
_cell.length_b   1.000
_cell.length_c   1.000
_cell.angle_alpha   90.00
_cell.angle_beta   90.00
_cell.angle_gamma   90.00
#
_symmetry.space_group_name_H-M   'P 1'
#
loop_
_entity.id
_entity.type
_entity.pdbx_description
1 polymer ?
#
loop_
_entity_poly.entity_id
_entity_poly.type
_entity_poly.pdbx_seq_one_letter_code
_entity_poly.pdbx_strand_id
1 'polypeptide(L)'
;MPLFLFYRPSFSRSLKRLGAEQKRIIAKILQCLLAYYSNDCSIHKAKELDSGFFYKQLEKPYYEAGIESNIRIVLKREKQKCIAVLAGNHAQIRKFLEDS
;
A
#
# COMPACT_ATOMS: atom_id res chain seq x y z
N MET A 1 -17.47 -0.40 9.55
CA MET A 1 -17.16 -1.79 9.18
C MET A 1 -15.67 -1.95 8.96
N PRO A 2 -15.05 -2.99 9.53
CA PRO A 2 -13.63 -3.20 9.32
C PRO A 2 -13.34 -3.57 7.87
N LEU A 3 -12.21 -3.10 7.38
CA LEU A 3 -11.70 -3.47 6.08
C LEU A 3 -10.73 -4.63 6.24
N PHE A 4 -10.77 -5.57 5.29
CA PHE A 4 -9.86 -6.72 5.29
C PHE A 4 -8.79 -6.52 4.22
N LEU A 5 -7.56 -6.82 4.58
CA LEU A 5 -6.41 -6.69 3.68
C LEU A 5 -6.08 -8.04 3.07
N PHE A 6 -6.05 -8.10 1.75
CA PHE A 6 -5.71 -9.28 0.97
C PHE A 6 -4.51 -8.97 0.08
N TYR A 7 -3.86 -10.01 -0.41
CA TYR A 7 -2.66 -9.89 -1.25
C TYR A 7 -2.85 -10.68 -2.54
N ARG A 8 -2.56 -10.04 -3.68
CA ARG A 8 -2.56 -10.74 -4.97
C ARG A 8 -1.18 -11.36 -5.23
N PRO A 9 -1.12 -12.43 -6.06
CA PRO A 9 0.18 -12.98 -6.49
C PRO A 9 1.11 -11.95 -7.11
N SER A 10 0.56 -10.95 -7.83
CA SER A 10 1.35 -9.87 -8.41
C SER A 10 2.09 -9.07 -7.34
N PHE A 11 1.46 -8.85 -6.18
CA PHE A 11 2.10 -8.17 -5.06
C PHE A 11 3.27 -9.02 -4.53
N SER A 12 3.04 -10.31 -4.32
CA SER A 12 4.10 -11.22 -3.84
C SER A 12 5.28 -11.27 -4.82
N ARG A 13 4.99 -11.31 -6.12
CA ARG A 13 6.04 -11.30 -7.14
C ARG A 13 6.84 -10.00 -7.12
N SER A 14 6.17 -8.87 -6.96
CA SER A 14 6.86 -7.58 -6.89
C SER A 14 7.75 -7.49 -5.65
N LEU A 15 7.31 -8.05 -4.52
CA LEU A 15 8.12 -8.10 -3.30
C LEU A 15 9.42 -8.85 -3.51
N LYS A 16 9.39 -9.97 -4.23
CA LYS A 16 10.58 -10.80 -4.46
C LYS A 16 11.67 -10.04 -5.21
N ARG A 17 11.31 -9.03 -5.98
CA ARG A 17 12.27 -8.23 -6.76
C ARG A 17 12.93 -7.13 -5.95
N LEU A 18 12.44 -6.87 -4.73
CA LEU A 18 12.96 -5.80 -3.89
C LEU A 18 14.15 -6.28 -3.06
N GLY A 19 15.08 -5.37 -2.77
CA GLY A 19 16.17 -5.64 -1.86
C GLY A 19 15.70 -5.66 -0.41
N ALA A 20 16.59 -6.05 0.49
CA ALA A 20 16.29 -6.19 1.91
C ALA A 20 15.77 -4.88 2.53
N GLU A 21 16.40 -3.76 2.20
CA GLU A 21 16.00 -2.45 2.72
C GLU A 21 14.60 -2.07 2.24
N GLN A 22 14.32 -2.30 0.96
CA GLN A 22 13.02 -1.99 0.39
C GLN A 22 11.91 -2.86 0.99
N LYS A 23 12.21 -4.14 1.23
CA LYS A 23 11.26 -5.05 1.89
C LYS A 23 10.94 -4.57 3.31
N ARG A 24 11.93 -4.01 4.00
CA ARG A 24 11.73 -3.45 5.33
C ARG A 24 10.80 -2.26 5.31
N ILE A 25 10.95 -1.41 4.30
CA ILE A 25 10.06 -0.26 4.08
C ILE A 25 8.63 -0.74 3.82
N ILE A 26 8.45 -1.75 2.98
CA ILE A 26 7.13 -2.32 2.69
C ILE A 26 6.50 -2.89 3.96
N ALA A 27 7.27 -3.59 4.78
CA ALA A 27 6.76 -4.12 6.05
C ALA A 27 6.24 -2.99 6.95
N LYS A 28 6.93 -1.87 6.99
CA LYS A 28 6.50 -0.71 7.77
C LYS A 28 5.21 -0.11 7.21
N ILE A 29 5.11 0.01 5.89
CA ILE A 29 3.89 0.50 5.24
C ILE A 29 2.70 -0.41 5.57
N LEU A 30 2.92 -1.73 5.53
CA LEU A 30 1.86 -2.70 5.87
C LEU A 30 1.40 -2.54 7.32
N GLN A 31 2.31 -2.31 8.26
CA GLN A 31 1.94 -2.04 9.66
C GLN A 31 1.07 -0.80 9.77
N CYS A 32 1.44 0.26 9.06
CA CYS A 32 0.66 1.50 9.05
C CYS A 32 -0.72 1.27 8.42
N LEU A 33 -0.80 0.48 7.34
CA LEU A 33 -2.06 0.16 6.68
C LEU A 33 -2.99 -0.60 7.61
N LEU A 34 -2.46 -1.57 8.35
CA LEU A 34 -3.27 -2.34 9.31
C LEU A 34 -3.84 -1.41 10.38
N ALA A 35 -3.02 -0.50 10.91
CA ALA A 35 -3.50 0.49 11.89
C ALA A 35 -4.56 1.40 11.27
N TYR A 36 -4.35 1.83 10.03
CA TYR A 36 -5.26 2.69 9.30
C TYR A 36 -6.64 2.02 9.16
N TYR A 37 -6.66 0.81 8.62
CA TYR A 37 -7.93 0.09 8.38
C TYR A 37 -8.60 -0.35 9.67
N SER A 38 -7.82 -0.70 10.69
CA SER A 38 -8.38 -1.16 11.98
C SER A 38 -9.00 -0.03 12.78
N ASN A 39 -8.72 1.21 12.43
CA ASN A 39 -9.21 2.40 13.15
C ASN A 39 -10.06 3.27 12.22
N ASP A 40 -10.93 2.66 11.45
CA ASP A 40 -11.90 3.34 10.57
C ASP A 40 -11.22 4.30 9.60
N CYS A 41 -10.12 3.87 9.00
CA CYS A 41 -9.35 4.66 8.05
C CYS A 41 -8.82 5.96 8.67
N SER A 42 -8.33 5.86 9.90
CA SER A 42 -7.74 7.01 10.58
C SER A 42 -6.29 7.20 10.18
N ILE A 43 -6.01 8.26 9.43
CA ILE A 43 -4.64 8.62 9.06
C ILE A 43 -3.80 8.95 10.30
N HIS A 44 -4.43 9.51 11.32
CA HIS A 44 -3.78 9.87 12.57
C HIS A 44 -3.21 8.64 13.28
N LYS A 45 -4.00 7.56 13.35
CA LYS A 45 -3.56 6.32 13.99
C LYS A 45 -2.41 5.67 13.24
N ALA A 46 -2.45 5.68 11.93
CA ALA A 46 -1.36 5.15 11.12
C ALA A 46 -0.08 5.97 11.30
N LYS A 47 -0.20 7.30 11.40
CA LYS A 47 0.95 8.19 11.59
C LYS A 47 1.60 8.05 12.97
N GLU A 48 0.94 7.44 13.93
CA GLU A 48 1.56 7.12 15.21
C GLU A 48 2.68 6.10 15.04
N LEU A 49 2.57 5.23 14.02
CA LEU A 49 3.61 4.24 13.71
C LEU A 49 4.71 4.82 12.83
N ASP A 50 4.34 5.69 11.88
CA ASP A 50 5.29 6.39 11.02
C ASP A 50 4.66 7.69 10.56
N SER A 51 5.24 8.81 10.99
CA SER A 51 4.68 10.15 10.72
C SER A 51 4.66 10.50 9.23
N GLY A 52 5.43 9.80 8.41
CA GLY A 52 5.46 10.01 6.96
C GLY A 52 4.38 9.25 6.20
N PHE A 53 3.56 8.46 6.91
CA PHE A 53 2.53 7.65 6.26
C PHE A 53 1.53 8.54 5.51
N PHE A 54 1.17 8.10 4.30
CA PHE A 54 0.10 8.71 3.52
C PHE A 54 -0.72 7.63 2.84
N TYR A 55 -1.95 8.00 2.49
CA TYR A 55 -2.90 7.12 1.81
C TYR A 55 -3.71 8.01 0.88
N LYS A 56 -3.62 7.76 -0.43
CA LYS A 56 -4.30 8.63 -1.39
C LYS A 56 -4.92 7.82 -2.52
N GLN A 57 -5.96 8.37 -3.12
CA GLN A 57 -6.61 7.78 -4.27
C GLN A 57 -5.79 8.07 -5.53
N LEU A 58 -5.64 7.03 -6.35
CA LEU A 58 -5.13 7.15 -7.71
C LEU A 58 -6.34 7.13 -8.65
N GLU A 59 -6.22 6.48 -9.81
CA GLU A 59 -7.38 6.23 -10.65
C GLU A 59 -8.22 5.13 -10.03
N LYS A 60 -9.53 5.35 -9.89
CA LYS A 60 -10.42 4.33 -9.31
C LYS A 60 -10.29 3.00 -10.04
N PRO A 61 -10.25 1.87 -9.36
CA PRO A 61 -10.45 1.67 -7.92
C PRO A 61 -9.15 1.62 -7.10
N TYR A 62 -8.07 2.21 -7.58
CA TYR A 62 -6.75 2.07 -6.99
C TYR A 62 -6.39 3.19 -6.02
N TYR A 63 -5.64 2.80 -5.00
CA TYR A 63 -5.11 3.68 -3.97
C TYR A 63 -3.63 3.42 -3.79
N GLU A 64 -2.92 4.38 -3.23
CA GLU A 64 -1.50 4.30 -2.97
C GLU A 64 -1.24 4.57 -1.50
N ALA A 65 -0.40 3.74 -0.89
CA ALA A 65 0.04 3.94 0.49
C ALA A 65 1.56 3.94 0.55
N GLY A 66 2.11 4.79 1.39
CA GLY A 66 3.56 4.88 1.54
C GLY A 66 3.97 5.62 2.79
N ILE A 67 5.27 5.67 3.00
CA ILE A 67 5.92 6.52 3.99
C ILE A 67 6.92 7.40 3.23
N GLU A 68 7.75 8.17 3.90
CA GLU A 68 8.74 9.00 3.21
C GLU A 68 9.81 8.13 2.55
N SER A 69 9.46 7.59 1.37
CA SER A 69 10.31 6.69 0.60
C SER A 69 9.80 6.66 -0.84
N ASN A 70 10.65 6.23 -1.77
CA ASN A 70 10.25 6.07 -3.16
C ASN A 70 9.57 4.72 -3.43
N ILE A 71 9.50 3.84 -2.43
CA ILE A 71 8.81 2.54 -2.54
C ILE A 71 7.43 2.65 -1.89
N ARG A 72 6.40 2.17 -2.60
CA ARG A 72 5.01 2.31 -2.18
C ARG A 72 4.22 1.06 -2.49
N ILE A 73 2.99 1.00 -1.95
CA ILE A 73 2.06 -0.11 -2.19
C ILE A 73 0.85 0.45 -2.94
N VAL A 74 0.46 -0.24 -4.01
CA VAL A 74 -0.80 0.03 -4.70
C VAL A 74 -1.83 -0.96 -4.20
N LEU A 75 -3.01 -0.44 -3.86
CA LEU A 75 -4.13 -1.22 -3.36
C LEU A 75 -5.35 -1.01 -4.24
N LYS A 76 -6.16 -2.05 -4.38
CA LYS A 76 -7.45 -1.97 -5.05
C LYS A 76 -8.54 -2.10 -4.00
N ARG A 77 -9.50 -1.18 -3.99
CA ARG A 77 -10.61 -1.23 -3.05
C ARG A 77 -11.85 -1.82 -3.71
N GLU A 78 -12.41 -2.85 -3.08
CA GLU A 78 -13.65 -3.48 -3.51
C GLU A 78 -14.52 -3.68 -2.27
N LYS A 79 -15.52 -2.82 -2.09
CA LYS A 79 -16.42 -2.88 -0.93
C LYS A 79 -15.61 -2.83 0.37
N GLN A 80 -15.58 -3.94 1.12
CA GLN A 80 -14.86 -4.05 2.39
C GLN A 80 -13.49 -4.68 2.26
N LYS A 81 -13.05 -4.93 1.00
CA LYS A 81 -11.76 -5.55 0.73
C LYS A 81 -10.76 -4.52 0.24
N CYS A 82 -9.56 -4.60 0.76
CA CYS A 82 -8.40 -3.85 0.27
C CYS A 82 -7.39 -4.88 -0.19
N ILE A 83 -7.04 -4.83 -1.47
CA ILE A 83 -6.21 -5.85 -2.09
C ILE A 83 -4.89 -5.22 -2.49
N ALA A 84 -3.78 -5.66 -1.89
CA ALA A 84 -2.45 -5.21 -2.29
C ALA A 84 -2.12 -5.85 -3.63
N VAL A 85 -1.84 -5.03 -4.64
CA VAL A 85 -1.62 -5.51 -6.02
C VAL A 85 -0.19 -5.31 -6.50
N LEU A 86 0.53 -4.33 -5.96
CA LEU A 86 1.89 -4.02 -6.40
C LEU A 86 2.67 -3.33 -5.30
N ALA A 87 3.94 -3.70 -5.16
CA ALA A 87 4.91 -2.93 -4.39
C ALA A 87 5.98 -2.44 -5.37
N GLY A 88 6.23 -1.14 -5.40
CA GLY A 88 7.19 -0.61 -6.35
C GLY A 88 7.41 0.90 -6.22
N ASN A 89 8.26 1.42 -7.08
CA ASN A 89 8.52 2.86 -7.14
C ASN A 89 7.49 3.57 -8.01
N HIS A 90 7.62 4.89 -8.09
CA HIS A 90 6.68 5.73 -8.82
C HIS A 90 6.56 5.32 -10.30
N ALA A 91 7.68 5.02 -10.95
CA ALA A 91 7.67 4.64 -12.37
C ALA A 91 6.94 3.31 -12.58
N GLN A 92 7.15 2.35 -11.69
CA GLN A 92 6.47 1.05 -11.77
C GLN A 92 4.97 1.20 -11.54
N ILE A 93 4.58 2.06 -10.62
CA ILE A 93 3.16 2.33 -10.34
C ILE A 93 2.51 2.98 -11.54
N ARG A 94 3.17 3.97 -12.15
CA ARG A 94 2.65 4.64 -13.35
C ARG A 94 2.42 3.64 -14.48
N LYS A 95 3.40 2.75 -14.71
CA LYS A 95 3.28 1.74 -15.75
C LYS A 95 2.12 0.79 -15.46
N PHE A 96 1.96 0.39 -14.21
CA PHE A 96 0.86 -0.47 -13.79
C PHE A 96 -0.49 0.17 -14.14
N LEU A 97 -0.65 1.46 -13.85
CA LEU A 97 -1.90 2.18 -14.11
C LEU A 97 -2.17 2.31 -15.60
N GLU A 98 -1.12 2.51 -16.41
CA GLU A 98 -1.26 2.61 -17.86
C GLU A 98 -1.70 1.28 -18.48
N ASP A 99 -1.27 0.16 -17.90
CA ASP A 99 -1.54 -1.17 -18.43
C ASP A 99 -2.86 -1.77 -17.91
N SER A 100 -3.54 -1.08 -17.03
CA SER A 100 -4.77 -1.61 -16.40
C SER A 100 -6.06 -1.04 -17.02
#